data_3d1b9c402c96413ea4efbe1ec865b243
#
_entry.id   3d1b9c402c96413ea4efbe1ec865b243
#
_cell.length_a   1.000
_cell.length_b   1.000
_cell.length_c   1.000
_cell.angle_alpha   90.00
_cell.angle_beta   90.00
_cell.angle_gamma   90.00
#
_symmetry.space_group_name_H-M   'P 1'
#
loop_
_entity.id
_entity.type
_entity.pdbx_description
1 polymer ?
#
loop_
_entity_poly.entity_id
_entity_poly.type
_entity_poly.pdbx_seq_one_letter_code
_entity_poly.pdbx_strand_id
1 'polypeptide(L)'
;MAQPPPLPRGPSAPRRTPRYDVDLYGDEAIAAPYDHYRAIRDLGPVVHLPQHDLWAVGRFDDVRTVLRDHETFSSARGVAANAPVNETSTGNTITSDPPQHTAMRNVIRAPLTTPALKAVEARIEAEAEALVDRLVARGSFDAVGDLARHLPVTIVSDLVGLPEEGRANMLRWAAATFDALGVMNARGLAAQTDVRELHAYCQNPATIERLKPDGWAAAIWRAAERGDVPREKCPAMMRDYISPSLDTTIFATASLIWLLGRNPDQWSLVRADPALIPSAINEAVRLESPIRGFTRVAVRDCCVGGALVPAGARVLVLYASANRDERKWPDPERFDVRRAAQTHLGFGFGAHICAGMHLARLEMIALLKALAPRVARFDLGEPVWATNNVLRGLASLPVTVR
;
A
#
# COMPACT_ATOMS: atom_id res chain seq x y z
N MET A 1 49.25 18.80 33.80
CA MET A 1 48.66 17.46 33.69
C MET A 1 47.25 17.63 33.17
N ALA A 2 46.99 17.20 31.94
CA ALA A 2 45.65 17.28 31.35
C ALA A 2 44.82 16.09 31.89
N GLN A 3 43.56 16.37 32.29
CA GLN A 3 42.62 15.32 32.72
C GLN A 3 42.30 14.39 31.53
N PRO A 4 42.22 13.05 31.77
CA PRO A 4 41.83 12.13 30.72
C PRO A 4 40.40 12.37 30.29
N PRO A 5 40.03 12.11 29.00
CA PRO A 5 38.67 12.26 28.51
C PRO A 5 37.73 11.30 29.26
N PRO A 6 36.43 11.71 29.46
CA PRO A 6 35.45 10.86 30.13
C PRO A 6 35.22 9.58 29.31
N LEU A 7 35.15 8.45 30.00
CA LEU A 7 34.85 7.13 29.41
C LEU A 7 33.48 7.16 28.72
N PRO A 8 33.30 6.46 27.57
CA PRO A 8 32.00 6.37 26.90
C PRO A 8 31.00 5.78 27.89
N ARG A 9 29.82 6.44 27.98
CA ARG A 9 28.70 5.96 28.80
C ARG A 9 28.34 4.55 28.32
N GLY A 10 28.36 3.58 29.21
CA GLY A 10 27.90 2.22 28.95
C GLY A 10 26.43 2.22 28.48
N PRO A 11 25.95 1.12 27.86
CA PRO A 11 24.59 1.04 27.37
C PRO A 11 23.64 1.36 28.52
N SER A 12 22.79 2.40 28.32
CA SER A 12 21.74 2.76 29.25
C SER A 12 20.78 1.56 29.39
N ALA A 13 20.34 1.25 30.61
CA ALA A 13 19.34 0.22 30.85
C ALA A 13 18.16 0.38 29.89
N PRO A 14 17.57 -0.72 29.36
CA PRO A 14 16.48 -0.65 28.40
C PRO A 14 15.34 0.18 29.01
N ARG A 15 14.95 1.25 28.31
CA ARG A 15 13.85 2.09 28.74
C ARG A 15 12.57 1.27 28.66
N ARG A 16 11.72 1.40 29.70
CA ARG A 16 10.37 0.79 29.67
C ARG A 16 9.64 1.30 28.44
N THR A 17 9.14 0.39 27.56
CA THR A 17 8.45 0.75 26.33
C THR A 17 7.22 1.60 26.67
N PRO A 18 7.06 2.80 26.10
CA PRO A 18 5.90 3.65 26.31
C PRO A 18 4.64 2.97 25.77
N ARG A 19 3.48 3.35 26.31
CA ARG A 19 2.16 2.84 25.90
C ARG A 19 1.38 3.95 25.23
N TYR A 20 0.51 3.56 24.29
CA TYR A 20 -0.47 4.42 23.65
C TYR A 20 -1.82 3.72 23.66
N ASP A 21 -2.77 4.25 24.44
CA ASP A 21 -4.00 3.56 24.77
C ASP A 21 -5.17 3.86 23.82
N VAL A 22 -4.95 4.64 22.74
CA VAL A 22 -5.98 4.89 21.71
C VAL A 22 -6.06 3.72 20.75
N ASP A 23 -7.28 3.29 20.42
CA ASP A 23 -7.53 2.29 19.38
C ASP A 23 -7.30 2.88 17.97
N LEU A 24 -6.17 2.54 17.33
CA LEU A 24 -5.85 2.97 15.96
C LEU A 24 -6.77 2.36 14.88
N TYR A 25 -7.61 1.39 15.24
CA TYR A 25 -8.58 0.74 14.36
C TYR A 25 -10.02 1.18 14.64
N GLY A 26 -10.24 2.09 15.59
CA GLY A 26 -11.50 2.80 15.81
C GLY A 26 -11.79 3.78 14.68
N ASP A 27 -13.06 4.06 14.40
CA ASP A 27 -13.51 4.88 13.27
C ASP A 27 -12.91 6.29 13.30
N GLU A 28 -12.84 6.92 14.48
CA GLU A 28 -12.25 8.26 14.65
C GLU A 28 -10.75 8.28 14.31
N ALA A 29 -10.00 7.28 14.80
CA ALA A 29 -8.57 7.19 14.52
C ALA A 29 -8.28 6.81 13.06
N ILE A 30 -9.15 6.05 12.40
CA ILE A 30 -9.07 5.78 10.96
C ILE A 30 -9.34 7.05 10.15
N ALA A 31 -10.34 7.84 10.54
CA ALA A 31 -10.69 9.08 9.84
C ALA A 31 -9.59 10.14 9.96
N ALA A 32 -8.96 10.28 11.14
CA ALA A 32 -7.93 11.28 11.42
C ALA A 32 -6.64 10.67 12.04
N PRO A 33 -5.88 9.84 11.31
CA PRO A 33 -4.80 9.02 11.88
C PRO A 33 -3.51 9.79 12.20
N TYR A 34 -3.29 10.94 11.60
CA TYR A 34 -1.96 11.57 11.57
C TYR A 34 -1.52 12.17 12.91
N ASP A 35 -2.44 12.71 13.71
CA ASP A 35 -2.13 13.19 15.06
C ASP A 35 -1.76 12.04 16.00
N HIS A 36 -2.44 10.89 15.86
CA HIS A 36 -2.07 9.65 16.58
C HIS A 36 -0.68 9.18 16.16
N TYR A 37 -0.36 9.21 14.86
CA TYR A 37 0.97 8.81 14.39
C TYR A 37 2.07 9.76 14.87
N ARG A 38 1.81 11.05 14.94
CA ARG A 38 2.74 12.03 15.54
C ARG A 38 2.97 11.71 17.00
N ALA A 39 1.91 11.53 17.79
CA ALA A 39 2.00 11.17 19.20
C ALA A 39 2.82 9.88 19.41
N ILE A 40 2.63 8.85 18.58
CA ILE A 40 3.41 7.61 18.62
C ILE A 40 4.90 7.88 18.33
N ARG A 41 5.22 8.67 17.30
CA ARG A 41 6.63 9.03 16.99
C ARG A 41 7.29 9.81 18.13
N ASP A 42 6.54 10.68 18.82
CA ASP A 42 7.05 11.49 19.94
C ASP A 42 7.29 10.64 21.19
N LEU A 43 6.43 9.66 21.48
CA LEU A 43 6.58 8.74 22.59
C LEU A 43 7.86 7.91 22.49
N GLY A 44 8.22 7.44 21.29
CA GLY A 44 9.45 6.67 21.15
C GLY A 44 9.61 5.94 19.80
N PRO A 45 10.73 5.24 19.62
CA PRO A 45 10.97 4.42 18.42
C PRO A 45 10.07 3.19 18.37
N VAL A 46 9.68 2.66 19.55
CA VAL A 46 8.74 1.54 19.71
C VAL A 46 7.72 1.91 20.79
N VAL A 47 6.45 1.72 20.50
CA VAL A 47 5.33 2.05 21.39
C VAL A 47 4.38 0.86 21.49
N HIS A 48 4.04 0.43 22.69
CA HIS A 48 3.08 -0.65 22.89
C HIS A 48 1.63 -0.15 22.76
N LEU A 49 0.82 -0.84 21.97
CA LEU A 49 -0.63 -0.61 21.78
C LEU A 49 -1.39 -1.72 22.50
N PRO A 50 -1.78 -1.53 23.76
CA PRO A 50 -2.25 -2.62 24.60
C PRO A 50 -3.60 -3.21 24.20
N GLN A 51 -4.44 -2.44 23.49
CA GLN A 51 -5.77 -2.92 23.07
C GLN A 51 -5.71 -4.11 22.11
N HIS A 52 -4.63 -4.20 21.33
CA HIS A 52 -4.44 -5.24 20.32
C HIS A 52 -3.13 -6.01 20.50
N ASP A 53 -2.42 -5.77 21.59
CA ASP A 53 -1.09 -6.32 21.90
C ASP A 53 -0.11 -6.17 20.72
N LEU A 54 -0.04 -4.94 20.15
CA LEU A 54 0.83 -4.59 19.03
C LEU A 54 1.96 -3.66 19.50
N TRP A 55 3.10 -3.77 18.83
CA TRP A 55 4.28 -2.94 19.06
C TRP A 55 4.46 -2.01 17.85
N ALA A 56 4.02 -0.75 17.97
CA ALA A 56 4.03 0.19 16.86
C ALA A 56 5.43 0.79 16.65
N VAL A 57 5.87 0.82 15.40
CA VAL A 57 7.08 1.51 14.92
C VAL A 57 6.64 2.52 13.85
N GLY A 58 6.87 3.82 14.12
CA GLY A 58 6.34 4.89 13.28
C GLY A 58 7.37 5.90 12.76
N ARG A 59 8.63 5.89 13.27
CA ARG A 59 9.71 6.76 12.80
C ARG A 59 10.33 6.22 11.52
N PHE A 60 10.75 7.09 10.62
CA PHE A 60 11.20 6.72 9.29
C PHE A 60 12.34 5.69 9.28
N ASP A 61 13.43 5.96 10.00
CA ASP A 61 14.60 5.09 10.01
C ASP A 61 14.33 3.77 10.74
N ASP A 62 13.50 3.80 11.79
CA ASP A 62 13.09 2.61 12.53
C ASP A 62 12.21 1.71 11.67
N VAL A 63 11.24 2.26 10.93
CA VAL A 63 10.40 1.53 9.95
C VAL A 63 11.28 0.90 8.88
N ARG A 64 12.25 1.62 8.33
CA ARG A 64 13.19 1.07 7.34
C ARG A 64 14.02 -0.08 7.91
N THR A 65 14.46 0.04 9.15
CA THR A 65 15.22 -1.01 9.86
C THR A 65 14.40 -2.28 9.95
N VAL A 66 13.17 -2.20 10.44
CA VAL A 66 12.24 -3.35 10.52
C VAL A 66 11.97 -3.97 9.15
N LEU A 67 11.72 -3.16 8.12
CA LEU A 67 11.41 -3.66 6.78
C LEU A 67 12.61 -4.30 6.06
N ARG A 68 13.83 -3.92 6.43
CA ARG A 68 15.07 -4.48 5.85
C ARG A 68 15.45 -5.81 6.45
N ASP A 69 15.29 -5.94 7.76
CA ASP A 69 15.74 -7.10 8.53
C ASP A 69 14.64 -8.17 8.61
N HIS A 70 14.43 -8.88 7.49
CA HIS A 70 13.47 -9.98 7.44
C HIS A 70 13.87 -11.21 8.27
N GLU A 71 15.14 -11.35 8.61
CA GLU A 71 15.62 -12.43 9.49
C GLU A 71 15.21 -12.23 10.94
N THR A 72 15.08 -10.98 11.38
CA THR A 72 14.59 -10.62 12.72
C THR A 72 13.09 -10.37 12.73
N PHE A 73 12.54 -9.70 11.69
CA PHE A 73 11.15 -9.29 11.58
C PHE A 73 10.44 -10.06 10.46
N SER A 74 10.04 -11.29 10.78
CA SER A 74 9.47 -12.25 9.83
C SER A 74 8.07 -11.83 9.33
N SER A 75 7.83 -12.02 8.03
CA SER A 75 6.52 -11.99 7.40
C SER A 75 5.85 -13.37 7.38
N ALA A 76 6.64 -14.46 7.48
CA ALA A 76 6.13 -15.83 7.35
C ALA A 76 5.15 -16.24 8.46
N ARG A 77 5.12 -15.50 9.58
CA ARG A 77 4.14 -15.67 10.66
C ARG A 77 2.88 -14.80 10.46
N GLY A 78 2.65 -14.34 9.23
CA GLY A 78 1.54 -13.48 8.84
C GLY A 78 1.81 -11.99 9.03
N VAL A 79 1.08 -11.17 8.28
CA VAL A 79 1.21 -9.70 8.25
C VAL A 79 -0.03 -8.98 8.77
N ALA A 80 -1.07 -9.71 9.16
CA ALA A 80 -2.28 -9.18 9.77
C ALA A 80 -2.06 -8.75 11.22
N ALA A 81 -2.87 -7.82 11.70
CA ALA A 81 -2.87 -7.38 13.10
C ALA A 81 -3.67 -8.33 14.02
N ASN A 82 -4.09 -9.49 13.53
CA ASN A 82 -4.88 -10.48 14.27
C ASN A 82 -4.38 -11.91 14.03
N ALA A 83 -4.55 -12.80 15.00
CA ALA A 83 -4.12 -14.19 14.92
C ALA A 83 -4.94 -15.03 13.93
N PRO A 84 -6.31 -15.00 13.90
CA PRO A 84 -7.09 -15.86 13.03
C PRO A 84 -6.72 -15.77 11.54
N VAL A 85 -6.48 -14.56 11.02
CA VAL A 85 -6.08 -14.38 9.62
C VAL A 85 -4.64 -14.84 9.41
N ASN A 86 -3.75 -14.63 10.37
CA ASN A 86 -2.37 -15.09 10.27
C ASN A 86 -2.25 -16.62 10.27
N GLU A 87 -3.18 -17.34 10.87
CA GLU A 87 -3.23 -18.80 10.87
C GLU A 87 -3.78 -19.37 9.55
N THR A 88 -4.71 -18.67 8.92
CA THR A 88 -5.47 -19.18 7.76
C THR A 88 -5.03 -18.62 6.40
N SER A 89 -4.41 -17.45 6.38
CA SER A 89 -4.06 -16.71 5.14
C SER A 89 -2.55 -16.63 4.91
N THR A 90 -1.84 -17.74 5.10
CA THR A 90 -0.40 -17.86 4.85
C THR A 90 -0.08 -18.43 3.47
N GLY A 91 1.19 -18.39 3.08
CA GLY A 91 1.74 -19.11 1.94
C GLY A 91 1.66 -18.39 0.60
N ASN A 92 1.26 -17.11 0.59
CA ASN A 92 1.46 -16.21 -0.53
C ASN A 92 2.77 -15.42 -0.39
N THR A 93 3.09 -14.57 -1.37
CA THR A 93 4.38 -13.86 -1.39
C THR A 93 4.56 -12.93 -0.19
N ILE A 94 3.53 -12.18 0.20
CA ILE A 94 3.62 -11.23 1.33
C ILE A 94 3.75 -11.90 2.70
N THR A 95 3.26 -13.14 2.84
CA THR A 95 3.34 -13.94 4.07
C THR A 95 4.44 -15.02 3.99
N SER A 96 5.56 -14.69 3.38
CA SER A 96 6.71 -15.59 3.24
C SER A 96 8.01 -14.81 3.43
N ASP A 97 9.06 -15.50 3.85
CA ASP A 97 10.40 -14.96 3.95
C ASP A 97 11.33 -15.61 2.90
N PRO A 98 12.47 -15.03 2.53
CA PRO A 98 13.49 -15.68 1.73
C PRO A 98 13.97 -17.00 2.35
N PRO A 99 14.27 -18.05 1.55
CA PRO A 99 14.32 -18.08 0.08
C PRO A 99 12.96 -18.29 -0.59
N GLN A 100 11.94 -18.81 0.11
CA GLN A 100 10.63 -19.13 -0.46
C GLN A 100 9.94 -17.87 -1.05
N HIS A 101 9.97 -16.76 -0.32
CA HIS A 101 9.52 -15.46 -0.83
C HIS A 101 10.17 -15.12 -2.17
N THR A 102 11.49 -15.31 -2.31
CA THR A 102 12.23 -14.92 -3.52
C THR A 102 11.76 -15.70 -4.74
N ALA A 103 11.51 -17.00 -4.62
CA ALA A 103 11.00 -17.82 -5.72
C ALA A 103 9.61 -17.33 -6.19
N MET A 104 8.65 -17.18 -5.26
CA MET A 104 7.31 -16.68 -5.58
C MET A 104 7.36 -15.24 -6.13
N ARG A 105 8.18 -14.38 -5.51
CA ARG A 105 8.34 -12.98 -5.92
C ARG A 105 8.83 -12.85 -7.36
N ASN A 106 9.74 -13.70 -7.81
CA ASN A 106 10.24 -13.69 -9.18
C ASN A 106 9.12 -13.98 -10.19
N VAL A 107 8.22 -14.92 -9.88
CA VAL A 107 7.05 -15.22 -10.73
C VAL A 107 6.07 -14.04 -10.75
N ILE A 108 5.68 -13.52 -9.57
CA ILE A 108 4.73 -12.41 -9.46
C ILE A 108 5.27 -11.13 -10.12
N ARG A 109 6.56 -10.86 -10.02
CA ARG A 109 7.17 -9.65 -10.55
C ARG A 109 7.42 -9.70 -12.06
N ALA A 110 7.49 -10.88 -12.67
CA ALA A 110 7.87 -11.03 -14.08
C ALA A 110 7.06 -10.14 -15.04
N PRO A 111 5.71 -10.09 -14.98
CA PRO A 111 4.91 -9.22 -15.85
C PRO A 111 4.89 -7.74 -15.42
N LEU A 112 5.43 -7.40 -14.25
CA LEU A 112 5.41 -6.06 -13.65
C LEU A 112 6.76 -5.32 -13.76
N THR A 113 7.71 -5.90 -14.49
CA THR A 113 8.99 -5.25 -14.80
C THR A 113 8.80 -4.12 -15.82
N THR A 114 9.64 -3.10 -15.78
CA THR A 114 9.58 -1.99 -16.74
C THR A 114 9.58 -2.45 -18.20
N PRO A 115 10.42 -3.42 -18.62
CA PRO A 115 10.35 -3.95 -19.99
C PRO A 115 9.03 -4.62 -20.34
N ALA A 116 8.44 -5.41 -19.39
CA ALA A 116 7.16 -6.08 -19.64
C ALA A 116 6.00 -5.07 -19.73
N LEU A 117 6.01 -4.02 -18.91
CA LEU A 117 4.99 -2.98 -18.91
C LEU A 117 5.03 -2.10 -20.17
N LYS A 118 6.15 -2.06 -20.89
CA LYS A 118 6.27 -1.34 -22.17
C LYS A 118 5.21 -1.81 -23.18
N ALA A 119 4.84 -3.10 -23.15
CA ALA A 119 3.84 -3.66 -24.05
C ALA A 119 2.41 -3.14 -23.80
N VAL A 120 2.11 -2.65 -22.59
CA VAL A 120 0.79 -2.16 -22.20
C VAL A 120 0.73 -0.64 -22.06
N GLU A 121 1.88 0.06 -22.11
CA GLU A 121 2.00 1.51 -21.92
C GLU A 121 1.10 2.28 -22.87
N ALA A 122 1.19 2.01 -24.18
CA ALA A 122 0.39 2.69 -25.20
C ALA A 122 -1.13 2.49 -25.01
N ARG A 123 -1.54 1.30 -24.54
CA ARG A 123 -2.95 1.01 -24.21
C ARG A 123 -3.41 1.83 -23.00
N ILE A 124 -2.57 1.92 -21.96
CA ILE A 124 -2.86 2.72 -20.76
C ILE A 124 -2.98 4.20 -21.12
N GLU A 125 -2.04 4.74 -21.92
CA GLU A 125 -2.07 6.13 -22.36
C GLU A 125 -3.32 6.44 -23.20
N ALA A 126 -3.65 5.60 -24.18
CA ALA A 126 -4.84 5.80 -25.03
C ALA A 126 -6.13 5.75 -24.22
N GLU A 127 -6.23 4.83 -23.25
CA GLU A 127 -7.40 4.69 -22.38
C GLU A 127 -7.54 5.87 -21.42
N ALA A 128 -6.41 6.39 -20.88
CA ALA A 128 -6.39 7.59 -20.06
C ALA A 128 -6.82 8.85 -20.84
N GLU A 129 -6.33 9.03 -22.06
CA GLU A 129 -6.73 10.13 -22.97
C GLU A 129 -8.24 10.09 -23.24
N ALA A 130 -8.76 8.94 -23.69
CA ALA A 130 -10.18 8.78 -23.99
C ALA A 130 -11.08 8.99 -22.76
N LEU A 131 -10.64 8.55 -21.58
CA LEU A 131 -11.34 8.79 -20.32
C LEU A 131 -11.39 10.28 -20.00
N VAL A 132 -10.24 10.95 -20.03
CA VAL A 132 -10.14 12.36 -19.65
C VAL A 132 -10.92 13.24 -20.62
N ASP A 133 -10.91 12.95 -21.93
CA ASP A 133 -11.73 13.67 -22.91
C ASP A 133 -13.22 13.61 -22.56
N ARG A 134 -13.73 12.42 -22.20
CA ARG A 134 -15.16 12.26 -21.78
C ARG A 134 -15.47 13.02 -20.49
N LEU A 135 -14.58 12.97 -19.49
CA LEU A 135 -14.80 13.60 -18.19
C LEU A 135 -14.73 15.12 -18.28
N VAL A 136 -13.80 15.67 -19.06
CA VAL A 136 -13.67 17.11 -19.30
C VAL A 136 -14.88 17.64 -20.07
N ALA A 137 -15.36 16.91 -21.09
CA ALA A 137 -16.58 17.28 -21.82
C ALA A 137 -17.83 17.28 -20.91
N ARG A 138 -17.87 16.42 -19.88
CA ARG A 138 -18.94 16.39 -18.87
C ARG A 138 -18.83 17.55 -17.88
N GLY A 139 -17.63 18.07 -17.63
CA GLY A 139 -17.32 19.19 -16.74
C GLY A 139 -17.31 18.86 -15.25
N SER A 140 -18.13 17.91 -14.79
CA SER A 140 -18.18 17.46 -13.39
C SER A 140 -18.22 15.94 -13.31
N PHE A 141 -17.48 15.35 -12.33
CA PHE A 141 -17.39 13.91 -12.15
C PHE A 141 -16.96 13.55 -10.72
N ASP A 142 -17.06 12.29 -10.35
CA ASP A 142 -16.45 11.76 -9.12
C ASP A 142 -15.03 11.30 -9.42
N ALA A 143 -14.04 11.90 -8.74
CA ALA A 143 -12.62 11.57 -8.99
C ALA A 143 -12.26 10.13 -8.57
N VAL A 144 -13.03 9.49 -7.69
CA VAL A 144 -12.84 8.09 -7.31
C VAL A 144 -13.53 7.16 -8.31
N GLY A 145 -14.85 7.28 -8.44
CA GLY A 145 -15.68 6.36 -9.22
C GLY A 145 -15.48 6.49 -10.73
N ASP A 146 -15.38 7.74 -11.24
CA ASP A 146 -15.30 8.00 -12.66
C ASP A 146 -13.88 8.07 -13.21
N LEU A 147 -12.90 8.59 -12.43
CA LEU A 147 -11.52 8.78 -12.89
C LEU A 147 -10.56 7.70 -12.36
N ALA A 148 -10.34 7.63 -11.04
CA ALA A 148 -9.29 6.82 -10.45
C ALA A 148 -9.53 5.31 -10.62
N ARG A 149 -10.80 4.89 -10.59
CA ARG A 149 -11.21 3.49 -10.71
C ARG A 149 -11.06 2.94 -12.13
N HIS A 150 -11.09 3.79 -13.15
CA HIS A 150 -11.21 3.35 -14.54
C HIS A 150 -10.07 2.47 -15.01
N LEU A 151 -8.82 2.94 -14.92
CA LEU A 151 -7.66 2.17 -15.41
C LEU A 151 -7.44 0.86 -14.64
N PRO A 152 -7.43 0.83 -13.28
CA PRO A 152 -7.29 -0.41 -12.54
C PRO A 152 -8.37 -1.44 -12.90
N VAL A 153 -9.62 -1.04 -13.01
CA VAL A 153 -10.73 -1.98 -13.30
C VAL A 153 -10.73 -2.43 -14.77
N THR A 154 -10.34 -1.56 -15.71
CA THR A 154 -10.39 -1.88 -17.15
C THR A 154 -9.12 -2.62 -17.60
N ILE A 155 -7.94 -2.12 -17.21
CA ILE A 155 -6.65 -2.63 -17.69
C ILE A 155 -6.13 -3.74 -16.77
N VAL A 156 -6.00 -3.46 -15.46
CA VAL A 156 -5.32 -4.41 -14.56
C VAL A 156 -6.15 -5.66 -14.37
N SER A 157 -7.48 -5.57 -14.24
CA SER A 157 -8.32 -6.75 -14.12
C SER A 157 -8.25 -7.65 -15.38
N ASP A 158 -8.12 -7.04 -16.57
CA ASP A 158 -7.91 -7.79 -17.83
C ASP A 158 -6.54 -8.46 -17.86
N LEU A 159 -5.48 -7.79 -17.41
CA LEU A 159 -4.12 -8.34 -17.33
C LEU A 159 -4.00 -9.49 -16.31
N VAL A 160 -4.71 -9.41 -15.19
CA VAL A 160 -4.79 -10.55 -14.24
C VAL A 160 -5.44 -11.76 -14.91
N GLY A 161 -6.44 -11.55 -15.77
CA GLY A 161 -6.99 -12.56 -16.63
C GLY A 161 -7.92 -13.55 -15.95
N LEU A 162 -8.71 -13.09 -14.97
CA LEU A 162 -9.77 -13.88 -14.34
C LEU A 162 -10.99 -13.99 -15.27
N PRO A 163 -11.79 -15.08 -15.16
CA PRO A 163 -13.16 -15.12 -15.68
C PRO A 163 -14.00 -13.92 -15.22
N GLU A 164 -15.09 -13.63 -15.96
CA GLU A 164 -15.93 -12.42 -15.76
C GLU A 164 -16.41 -12.26 -14.31
N GLU A 165 -16.91 -13.35 -13.71
CA GLU A 165 -17.38 -13.33 -12.31
C GLU A 165 -16.25 -12.99 -11.32
N GLY A 166 -15.01 -13.44 -11.58
CA GLY A 166 -13.85 -13.08 -10.77
C GLY A 166 -13.50 -11.60 -10.91
N ARG A 167 -13.50 -11.09 -12.15
CA ARG A 167 -13.24 -9.68 -12.43
C ARG A 167 -14.26 -8.77 -11.74
N ALA A 168 -15.55 -9.12 -11.79
CA ALA A 168 -16.62 -8.37 -11.15
C ALA A 168 -16.47 -8.28 -9.62
N ASN A 169 -15.86 -9.30 -9.00
CA ASN A 169 -15.70 -9.38 -7.54
C ASN A 169 -14.36 -8.82 -7.01
N MET A 170 -13.38 -8.50 -7.88
CA MET A 170 -12.02 -8.12 -7.44
C MET A 170 -12.02 -6.99 -6.41
N LEU A 171 -12.79 -5.91 -6.62
CA LEU A 171 -12.84 -4.76 -5.68
C LEU A 171 -13.43 -5.18 -4.33
N ARG A 172 -14.52 -5.94 -4.31
CA ARG A 172 -15.14 -6.41 -3.07
C ARG A 172 -14.18 -7.29 -2.28
N TRP A 173 -13.53 -8.26 -2.95
CA TRP A 173 -12.55 -9.12 -2.33
C TRP A 173 -11.30 -8.38 -1.86
N ALA A 174 -10.85 -7.36 -2.60
CA ALA A 174 -9.72 -6.52 -2.22
C ALA A 174 -10.02 -5.75 -0.92
N ALA A 175 -11.12 -5.01 -0.88
CA ALA A 175 -11.52 -4.25 0.31
C ALA A 175 -11.67 -5.16 1.54
N ALA A 176 -12.33 -6.32 1.38
CA ALA A 176 -12.48 -7.32 2.45
C ALA A 176 -11.13 -7.89 2.92
N THR A 177 -10.20 -8.16 2.00
CA THR A 177 -8.87 -8.64 2.35
C THR A 177 -8.15 -7.63 3.25
N PHE A 178 -8.19 -6.34 2.93
CA PHE A 178 -7.55 -5.32 3.74
C PHE A 178 -8.24 -5.08 5.08
N ASP A 179 -9.57 -5.19 5.17
CA ASP A 179 -10.26 -5.16 6.46
C ASP A 179 -9.89 -6.36 7.33
N ALA A 180 -9.81 -7.56 6.76
CA ALA A 180 -9.39 -8.76 7.46
C ALA A 180 -7.93 -8.71 7.95
N LEU A 181 -7.01 -8.04 7.22
CA LEU A 181 -5.61 -7.86 7.60
C LEU A 181 -5.41 -6.91 8.80
N GLY A 182 -6.42 -6.10 9.15
CA GLY A 182 -6.42 -5.30 10.38
C GLY A 182 -6.72 -6.13 11.62
N VAL A 183 -7.46 -5.57 12.58
CA VAL A 183 -7.92 -6.27 13.79
C VAL A 183 -9.29 -6.90 13.55
N MET A 184 -9.69 -7.86 14.42
CA MET A 184 -10.98 -8.54 14.34
C MET A 184 -12.11 -7.72 14.99
N ASN A 185 -12.23 -6.45 14.61
CA ASN A 185 -13.38 -5.60 14.91
C ASN A 185 -14.59 -5.98 14.02
N ALA A 186 -15.69 -5.22 14.08
CA ALA A 186 -16.88 -5.50 13.29
C ALA A 186 -16.58 -5.59 11.76
N ARG A 187 -15.69 -4.73 11.23
CA ARG A 187 -15.25 -4.76 9.81
C ARG A 187 -14.46 -6.01 9.50
N GLY A 188 -13.45 -6.34 10.32
CA GLY A 188 -12.64 -7.55 10.15
C GLY A 188 -13.46 -8.83 10.20
N LEU A 189 -14.49 -8.89 11.07
CA LEU A 189 -15.43 -10.01 11.14
C LEU A 189 -16.32 -10.09 9.89
N ALA A 190 -16.90 -8.98 9.47
CA ALA A 190 -17.75 -8.92 8.27
C ALA A 190 -16.99 -9.35 7.01
N ALA A 191 -15.72 -8.96 6.90
CA ALA A 191 -14.85 -9.28 5.75
C ALA A 191 -14.58 -10.78 5.57
N GLN A 192 -14.74 -11.61 6.63
CA GLN A 192 -14.39 -13.04 6.57
C GLN A 192 -15.18 -13.83 5.51
N THR A 193 -16.40 -13.42 5.21
CA THR A 193 -17.22 -14.10 4.18
C THR A 193 -16.61 -13.91 2.80
N ASP A 194 -16.25 -12.68 2.43
CA ASP A 194 -15.68 -12.35 1.14
C ASP A 194 -14.25 -12.91 1.00
N VAL A 195 -13.47 -12.92 2.07
CA VAL A 195 -12.14 -13.56 2.08
C VAL A 195 -12.23 -15.06 1.85
N ARG A 196 -13.18 -15.77 2.49
CA ARG A 196 -13.40 -17.20 2.23
C ARG A 196 -13.85 -17.47 0.80
N GLU A 197 -14.73 -16.63 0.26
CA GLU A 197 -15.16 -16.71 -1.13
C GLU A 197 -13.98 -16.54 -2.10
N LEU A 198 -13.12 -15.56 -1.90
CA LEU A 198 -11.89 -15.37 -2.67
C LEU A 198 -10.97 -16.62 -2.59
N HIS A 199 -10.77 -17.17 -1.39
CA HIS A 199 -9.94 -18.37 -1.24
C HIS A 199 -10.52 -19.56 -1.99
N ALA A 200 -11.83 -19.81 -1.85
CA ALA A 200 -12.52 -20.89 -2.58
C ALA A 200 -12.46 -20.68 -4.10
N TYR A 201 -12.64 -19.43 -4.56
CA TYR A 201 -12.54 -19.08 -5.98
C TYR A 201 -11.15 -19.40 -6.56
N CYS A 202 -10.09 -19.04 -5.87
CA CYS A 202 -8.70 -19.31 -6.31
C CYS A 202 -8.34 -20.80 -6.28
N GLN A 203 -9.03 -21.61 -5.47
CA GLN A 203 -8.81 -23.06 -5.35
C GLN A 203 -9.68 -23.88 -6.29
N ASN A 204 -10.70 -23.28 -6.92
CA ASN A 204 -11.66 -23.99 -7.75
C ASN A 204 -11.04 -24.40 -9.10
N PRO A 205 -10.97 -25.72 -9.43
CA PRO A 205 -10.45 -26.19 -10.71
C PRO A 205 -11.14 -25.55 -11.92
N ALA A 206 -12.47 -25.38 -11.88
CA ALA A 206 -13.22 -24.73 -12.96
C ALA A 206 -12.83 -23.25 -13.18
N THR A 207 -12.41 -22.56 -12.14
CA THR A 207 -11.83 -21.20 -12.28
C THR A 207 -10.48 -21.27 -12.99
N ILE A 208 -9.62 -22.20 -12.57
CA ILE A 208 -8.26 -22.36 -13.09
C ILE A 208 -8.28 -22.69 -14.59
N GLU A 209 -9.15 -23.58 -15.02
CA GLU A 209 -9.33 -23.99 -16.43
C GLU A 209 -9.80 -22.84 -17.32
N ARG A 210 -10.50 -21.84 -16.76
CA ARG A 210 -11.06 -20.69 -17.48
C ARG A 210 -10.21 -19.42 -17.38
N LEU A 211 -9.03 -19.47 -16.76
CA LEU A 211 -8.09 -18.36 -16.75
C LEU A 211 -7.68 -17.98 -18.17
N LYS A 212 -7.59 -16.67 -18.42
CA LYS A 212 -7.10 -16.15 -19.71
C LYS A 212 -5.69 -16.68 -19.96
N PRO A 213 -5.41 -17.36 -21.08
CA PRO A 213 -4.12 -18.07 -21.28
C PRO A 213 -2.88 -17.16 -21.20
N ASP A 214 -3.00 -15.92 -21.64
CA ASP A 214 -1.94 -14.88 -21.57
C ASP A 214 -2.01 -14.02 -20.30
N GLY A 215 -2.98 -14.30 -19.41
CA GLY A 215 -3.17 -13.57 -18.13
C GLY A 215 -2.09 -13.90 -17.10
N TRP A 216 -1.92 -12.97 -16.17
CA TRP A 216 -0.94 -13.10 -15.08
C TRP A 216 -1.25 -14.25 -14.13
N ALA A 217 -2.55 -14.49 -13.84
CA ALA A 217 -2.97 -15.62 -13.03
C ALA A 217 -2.58 -16.97 -13.68
N ALA A 218 -2.80 -17.14 -15.00
CA ALA A 218 -2.38 -18.33 -15.72
C ALA A 218 -0.85 -18.47 -15.77
N ALA A 219 -0.10 -17.38 -15.79
CA ALA A 219 1.37 -17.40 -15.75
C ALA A 219 1.92 -18.04 -14.46
N ILE A 220 1.22 -17.92 -13.33
CA ILE A 220 1.58 -18.58 -12.07
C ILE A 220 1.53 -20.11 -12.25
N TRP A 221 0.45 -20.63 -12.84
CA TRP A 221 0.29 -22.07 -13.07
C TRP A 221 1.33 -22.62 -14.04
N ARG A 222 1.63 -21.87 -15.11
CA ARG A 222 2.74 -22.25 -16.02
C ARG A 222 4.12 -22.25 -15.33
N ALA A 223 4.34 -21.33 -14.37
CA ALA A 223 5.57 -21.34 -13.58
C ALA A 223 5.66 -22.58 -12.68
N ALA A 224 4.54 -23.03 -12.13
CA ALA A 224 4.51 -24.28 -11.36
C ALA A 224 4.76 -25.51 -12.24
N GLU A 225 4.26 -25.54 -13.48
CA GLU A 225 4.54 -26.61 -14.46
C GLU A 225 6.03 -26.72 -14.82
N ARG A 226 6.76 -25.60 -14.80
CA ARG A 226 8.21 -25.56 -14.99
C ARG A 226 9.01 -25.89 -13.72
N GLY A 227 8.35 -25.99 -12.56
CA GLY A 227 9.01 -26.24 -11.27
C GLY A 227 9.57 -24.97 -10.61
N ASP A 228 9.22 -23.76 -11.09
CA ASP A 228 9.69 -22.50 -10.53
C ASP A 228 9.11 -22.25 -9.12
N VAL A 229 7.88 -22.72 -8.87
CA VAL A 229 7.16 -22.65 -7.59
C VAL A 229 6.33 -23.91 -7.36
N PRO A 230 6.06 -24.29 -6.10
CA PRO A 230 5.20 -25.43 -5.80
C PRO A 230 3.75 -25.18 -6.25
N ARG A 231 3.12 -26.19 -6.88
CA ARG A 231 1.76 -26.09 -7.42
C ARG A 231 0.71 -25.73 -6.36
N GLU A 232 0.87 -26.23 -5.16
CA GLU A 232 -0.01 -25.94 -4.01
C GLU A 232 0.02 -24.47 -3.57
N LYS A 233 1.04 -23.70 -4.00
CA LYS A 233 1.12 -22.25 -3.73
C LYS A 233 0.37 -21.40 -4.76
N CYS A 234 0.04 -21.92 -5.93
CA CYS A 234 -0.59 -21.15 -7.01
C CYS A 234 -1.89 -20.45 -6.60
N PRO A 235 -2.84 -21.08 -5.87
CA PRO A 235 -4.04 -20.40 -5.41
C PRO A 235 -3.75 -19.21 -4.48
N ALA A 236 -2.76 -19.35 -3.60
CA ALA A 236 -2.35 -18.26 -2.72
C ALA A 236 -1.66 -17.12 -3.49
N MET A 237 -0.82 -17.46 -4.48
CA MET A 237 -0.14 -16.49 -5.35
C MET A 237 -1.12 -15.75 -6.28
N MET A 238 -2.24 -16.36 -6.71
CA MET A 238 -3.29 -15.64 -7.45
C MET A 238 -3.84 -14.48 -6.64
N ARG A 239 -3.97 -14.61 -5.32
CA ARG A 239 -4.41 -13.53 -4.42
C ARG A 239 -3.43 -12.37 -4.37
N ASP A 240 -2.14 -12.58 -4.64
CA ASP A 240 -1.14 -11.52 -4.73
C ASP A 240 -1.39 -10.54 -5.89
N TYR A 241 -2.15 -10.97 -6.92
CA TYR A 241 -2.64 -10.07 -7.97
C TYR A 241 -4.05 -9.53 -7.68
N ILE A 242 -4.95 -10.34 -7.11
CA ILE A 242 -6.36 -9.97 -6.94
C ILE A 242 -6.52 -8.90 -5.85
N SER A 243 -5.96 -9.14 -4.66
CA SER A 243 -6.22 -8.29 -3.49
C SER A 243 -5.58 -6.90 -3.56
N PRO A 244 -4.29 -6.71 -3.96
CA PRO A 244 -3.65 -5.41 -3.86
C PRO A 244 -3.75 -4.55 -5.12
N SER A 245 -4.29 -5.07 -6.24
CA SER A 245 -4.06 -4.45 -7.55
C SER A 245 -4.96 -3.26 -7.86
N LEU A 246 -6.12 -3.13 -7.23
CA LEU A 246 -7.12 -2.11 -7.58
C LEU A 246 -7.17 -0.99 -6.55
N ASP A 247 -7.64 -1.25 -5.33
CA ASP A 247 -7.97 -0.24 -4.33
C ASP A 247 -6.80 0.68 -3.98
N THR A 248 -5.58 0.14 -3.90
CA THR A 248 -4.41 0.94 -3.54
C THR A 248 -4.08 1.99 -4.59
N THR A 249 -4.18 1.65 -5.88
CA THR A 249 -3.97 2.58 -7.00
C THR A 249 -5.13 3.58 -7.13
N ILE A 250 -6.37 3.12 -6.92
CA ILE A 250 -7.56 3.98 -6.89
C ILE A 250 -7.39 5.05 -5.80
N PHE A 251 -7.04 4.65 -4.59
CA PHE A 251 -6.87 5.57 -3.46
C PHE A 251 -5.69 6.52 -3.65
N ALA A 252 -4.56 6.03 -4.20
CA ALA A 252 -3.42 6.88 -4.53
C ALA A 252 -3.78 7.95 -5.56
N THR A 253 -4.49 7.55 -6.63
CA THR A 253 -4.92 8.45 -7.71
C THR A 253 -5.93 9.49 -7.20
N ALA A 254 -6.95 9.06 -6.47
CA ALA A 254 -7.95 9.96 -5.92
C ALA A 254 -7.34 10.97 -4.92
N SER A 255 -6.43 10.50 -4.05
CA SER A 255 -5.69 11.37 -3.12
C SER A 255 -4.78 12.36 -3.85
N LEU A 256 -4.17 11.97 -4.97
CA LEU A 256 -3.39 12.88 -5.83
C LEU A 256 -4.27 14.00 -6.40
N ILE A 257 -5.44 13.69 -6.94
CA ILE A 257 -6.39 14.71 -7.43
C ILE A 257 -6.86 15.63 -6.31
N TRP A 258 -7.18 15.06 -5.14
CA TRP A 258 -7.56 15.83 -3.97
C TRP A 258 -6.45 16.80 -3.51
N LEU A 259 -5.20 16.34 -3.46
CA LEU A 259 -4.06 17.18 -3.10
C LEU A 259 -3.81 18.28 -4.13
N LEU A 260 -3.88 17.98 -5.42
CA LEU A 260 -3.71 18.96 -6.50
C LEU A 260 -4.84 20.01 -6.51
N GLY A 261 -6.08 19.60 -6.25
CA GLY A 261 -7.21 20.53 -6.16
C GLY A 261 -7.16 21.45 -4.93
N ARG A 262 -6.65 20.93 -3.79
CA ARG A 262 -6.41 21.74 -2.58
C ARG A 262 -5.21 22.68 -2.68
N ASN A 263 -4.29 22.41 -3.61
CA ASN A 263 -3.07 23.20 -3.82
C ASN A 263 -2.96 23.62 -5.30
N PRO A 264 -3.82 24.57 -5.75
CA PRO A 264 -3.91 24.95 -7.17
C PRO A 264 -2.62 25.55 -7.72
N ASP A 265 -1.78 26.16 -6.86
CA ASP A 265 -0.43 26.60 -7.20
C ASP A 265 0.47 25.42 -7.60
N GLN A 266 0.39 24.30 -6.88
CA GLN A 266 1.13 23.07 -7.18
C GLN A 266 0.65 22.41 -8.47
N TRP A 267 -0.67 22.43 -8.72
CA TRP A 267 -1.21 21.99 -10.00
C TRP A 267 -0.73 22.85 -11.16
N SER A 268 -0.70 24.15 -10.98
CA SER A 268 -0.17 25.09 -11.99
C SER A 268 1.29 24.81 -12.34
N LEU A 269 2.13 24.43 -11.36
CA LEU A 269 3.52 24.01 -11.60
C LEU A 269 3.60 22.74 -12.45
N VAL A 270 2.78 21.71 -12.13
CA VAL A 270 2.73 20.45 -12.89
C VAL A 270 2.26 20.67 -14.33
N ARG A 271 1.28 21.56 -14.53
CA ARG A 271 0.82 21.94 -15.87
C ARG A 271 1.88 22.67 -16.70
N ALA A 272 2.62 23.57 -16.06
CA ALA A 272 3.68 24.33 -16.71
C ALA A 272 4.92 23.46 -17.04
N ASP A 273 5.20 22.46 -16.20
CA ASP A 273 6.31 21.54 -16.37
C ASP A 273 5.86 20.09 -16.10
N PRO A 274 5.43 19.34 -17.14
CA PRO A 274 5.03 17.94 -17.00
C PRO A 274 6.14 17.00 -16.50
N ALA A 275 7.40 17.41 -16.50
CA ALA A 275 8.50 16.63 -15.90
C ALA A 275 8.33 16.49 -14.35
N LEU A 276 7.50 17.34 -13.72
CA LEU A 276 7.13 17.25 -12.32
C LEU A 276 6.09 16.16 -12.01
N ILE A 277 5.42 15.57 -13.01
CA ILE A 277 4.39 14.54 -12.79
C ILE A 277 4.89 13.38 -11.91
N PRO A 278 6.06 12.75 -12.19
CA PRO A 278 6.54 11.66 -11.32
C PRO A 278 6.83 12.11 -9.87
N SER A 279 7.30 13.33 -9.68
CA SER A 279 7.55 13.91 -8.35
C SER A 279 6.25 14.19 -7.61
N ALA A 280 5.25 14.74 -8.27
CA ALA A 280 3.92 14.99 -7.71
C ALA A 280 3.25 13.67 -7.24
N ILE A 281 3.38 12.59 -8.01
CA ILE A 281 2.88 11.25 -7.65
C ILE A 281 3.60 10.73 -6.41
N ASN A 282 4.93 10.79 -6.35
CA ASN A 282 5.68 10.35 -5.19
C ASN A 282 5.32 11.14 -3.93
N GLU A 283 5.14 12.45 -4.06
CA GLU A 283 4.75 13.31 -2.94
C GLU A 283 3.32 13.03 -2.46
N ALA A 284 2.38 12.77 -3.38
CA ALA A 284 1.02 12.38 -3.01
C ALA A 284 0.99 11.04 -2.27
N VAL A 285 1.72 10.01 -2.77
CA VAL A 285 1.84 8.71 -2.10
C VAL A 285 2.59 8.82 -0.78
N ARG A 286 3.51 9.77 -0.62
CA ARG A 286 4.14 10.06 0.67
C ARG A 286 3.12 10.58 1.67
N LEU A 287 2.36 11.60 1.30
CA LEU A 287 1.39 12.27 2.20
C LEU A 287 0.18 11.38 2.52
N GLU A 288 -0.45 10.81 1.49
CA GLU A 288 -1.63 9.97 1.62
C GLU A 288 -1.28 8.55 1.19
N SER A 289 -0.49 7.86 2.03
CA SER A 289 -0.11 6.47 1.78
C SER A 289 -1.35 5.57 1.79
N PRO A 290 -1.69 4.90 0.69
CA PRO A 290 -2.90 4.05 0.64
C PRO A 290 -2.88 2.92 1.67
N ILE A 291 -1.69 2.36 1.97
CA ILE A 291 -1.48 1.38 3.04
C ILE A 291 -0.94 2.10 4.28
N ARG A 292 -1.69 2.03 5.39
CA ARG A 292 -1.27 2.63 6.66
C ARG A 292 -0.10 1.88 7.30
N GLY A 293 -0.10 0.54 7.20
CA GLY A 293 0.95 -0.33 7.71
C GLY A 293 0.55 -1.79 7.70
N PHE A 294 1.55 -2.68 7.84
CA PHE A 294 1.39 -4.11 8.05
C PHE A 294 2.17 -4.55 9.27
N THR A 295 1.93 -5.79 9.73
CA THR A 295 2.69 -6.31 10.86
C THR A 295 3.87 -7.19 10.43
N ARG A 296 4.80 -7.40 11.36
CA ARG A 296 5.88 -8.39 11.34
C ARG A 296 5.93 -9.07 12.70
N VAL A 297 6.56 -10.22 12.79
CA VAL A 297 6.82 -10.87 14.09
C VAL A 297 8.32 -10.83 14.37
N ALA A 298 8.71 -10.30 15.52
CA ALA A 298 10.08 -10.41 16.00
C ALA A 298 10.36 -11.86 16.38
N VAL A 299 11.29 -12.53 15.69
CA VAL A 299 11.57 -13.96 15.96
C VAL A 299 12.55 -14.19 17.09
N ARG A 300 13.18 -13.12 17.58
CA ARG A 300 14.12 -13.07 18.71
C ARG A 300 14.01 -11.73 19.43
N ASP A 301 14.53 -11.64 20.65
CA ASP A 301 14.70 -10.36 21.32
C ASP A 301 15.62 -9.47 20.47
N CYS A 302 15.21 -8.23 20.24
CA CYS A 302 15.93 -7.28 19.42
C CYS A 302 15.71 -5.84 19.87
N CYS A 303 16.41 -4.90 19.26
CA CYS A 303 16.26 -3.47 19.54
C CYS A 303 15.95 -2.70 18.26
N VAL A 304 14.99 -1.77 18.34
CA VAL A 304 14.67 -0.80 17.28
C VAL A 304 14.81 0.60 17.86
N GLY A 305 15.67 1.44 17.29
CA GLY A 305 15.94 2.78 17.79
C GLY A 305 16.40 2.84 19.26
N GLY A 306 17.02 1.75 19.76
CA GLY A 306 17.44 1.60 21.16
C GLY A 306 16.35 1.15 22.13
N ALA A 307 15.13 0.86 21.67
CA ALA A 307 14.05 0.27 22.47
C ALA A 307 13.98 -1.25 22.24
N LEU A 308 13.77 -2.00 23.32
CA LEU A 308 13.63 -3.46 23.28
C LEU A 308 12.30 -3.87 22.64
N VAL A 309 12.38 -4.86 21.74
CA VAL A 309 11.23 -5.59 21.17
C VAL A 309 11.41 -7.07 21.54
N PRO A 310 10.53 -7.66 22.35
CA PRO A 310 10.68 -9.04 22.78
C PRO A 310 10.41 -10.04 21.65
N ALA A 311 11.00 -11.22 21.73
CA ALA A 311 10.70 -12.34 20.87
C ALA A 311 9.19 -12.68 20.90
N GLY A 312 8.60 -12.94 19.73
CA GLY A 312 7.16 -13.18 19.58
C GLY A 312 6.32 -11.92 19.44
N ALA A 313 6.85 -10.73 19.71
CA ALA A 313 6.12 -9.48 19.58
C ALA A 313 5.64 -9.27 18.12
N ARG A 314 4.38 -8.86 17.97
CA ARG A 314 3.81 -8.44 16.69
C ARG A 314 4.02 -6.95 16.50
N VAL A 315 4.92 -6.61 15.59
CA VAL A 315 5.34 -5.24 15.32
C VAL A 315 4.48 -4.64 14.22
N LEU A 316 3.68 -3.62 14.53
CA LEU A 316 2.92 -2.82 13.56
C LEU A 316 3.84 -1.77 12.96
N VAL A 317 4.14 -1.92 11.68
CA VAL A 317 5.05 -1.05 10.91
C VAL A 317 4.23 0.00 10.20
N LEU A 318 4.24 1.24 10.72
CA LEU A 318 3.38 2.35 10.28
C LEU A 318 4.03 3.14 9.14
N TYR A 319 3.80 2.73 7.89
CA TYR A 319 4.34 3.40 6.68
C TYR A 319 3.85 4.86 6.57
N ALA A 320 2.55 5.08 6.77
CA ALA A 320 1.95 6.40 6.69
C ALA A 320 2.50 7.36 7.76
N SER A 321 2.83 6.84 8.95
CA SER A 321 3.52 7.60 10.01
C SER A 321 4.92 8.02 9.58
N ALA A 322 5.73 7.07 9.11
CA ALA A 322 7.10 7.29 8.66
C ALA A 322 7.19 8.29 7.51
N ASN A 323 6.19 8.31 6.64
CA ASN A 323 6.11 9.24 5.52
C ASN A 323 5.79 10.69 5.94
N ARG A 324 5.43 10.91 7.20
CA ARG A 324 5.22 12.23 7.81
C ARG A 324 6.15 12.49 9.00
N ASP A 325 7.25 11.73 9.09
CA ASP A 325 8.24 11.93 10.15
C ASP A 325 9.08 13.19 9.88
N GLU A 326 8.95 14.16 10.76
CA GLU A 326 9.63 15.45 10.74
C GLU A 326 11.16 15.32 10.85
N ARG A 327 11.67 14.17 11.35
CA ARG A 327 13.11 13.85 11.41
C ARG A 327 13.68 13.57 10.02
N LYS A 328 12.83 13.16 9.09
CA LYS A 328 13.18 12.83 7.69
C LYS A 328 12.72 13.91 6.72
N TRP A 329 11.52 14.44 6.91
CA TRP A 329 10.85 15.28 5.94
C TRP A 329 10.67 16.69 6.51
N PRO A 330 11.41 17.71 6.04
CA PRO A 330 11.12 19.10 6.39
C PRO A 330 9.70 19.45 5.96
N ASP A 331 8.95 20.16 6.83
CA ASP A 331 7.55 20.52 6.59
C ASP A 331 6.72 19.31 6.11
N PRO A 332 6.62 18.23 6.91
CA PRO A 332 6.13 16.93 6.45
C PRO A 332 4.67 16.96 6.00
N GLU A 333 3.87 17.91 6.49
CA GLU A 333 2.45 18.07 6.16
C GLU A 333 2.21 18.87 4.87
N ARG A 334 3.23 19.57 4.37
CA ARG A 334 3.13 20.38 3.16
C ARG A 334 3.21 19.51 1.91
N PHE A 335 2.24 19.64 1.02
CA PHE A 335 2.30 19.08 -0.33
C PHE A 335 3.20 19.96 -1.21
N ASP A 336 4.28 19.38 -1.74
CA ASP A 336 5.24 20.07 -2.59
C ASP A 336 5.69 19.16 -3.74
N VAL A 337 5.21 19.45 -4.95
CA VAL A 337 5.49 18.65 -6.15
C VAL A 337 6.97 18.65 -6.56
N ARG A 338 7.79 19.53 -5.98
CA ARG A 338 9.23 19.58 -6.19
C ARG A 338 10.03 18.82 -5.15
N ARG A 339 9.35 18.27 -4.11
CA ARG A 339 10.02 17.49 -3.07
C ARG A 339 10.65 16.23 -3.65
N ALA A 340 11.91 15.96 -3.29
CA ALA A 340 12.60 14.70 -3.63
C ALA A 340 12.06 13.53 -2.79
N ALA A 341 10.80 13.13 -3.03
CA ALA A 341 10.07 12.16 -2.24
C ALA A 341 10.27 10.69 -2.68
N GLN A 342 11.25 10.37 -3.54
CA GLN A 342 11.44 9.02 -4.11
C GLN A 342 11.73 7.95 -3.07
N THR A 343 12.20 8.34 -1.88
CA THR A 343 12.54 7.43 -0.77
C THR A 343 11.38 7.21 0.20
N HIS A 344 10.15 7.68 -0.12
CA HIS A 344 8.99 7.44 0.72
C HIS A 344 8.69 5.95 0.89
N LEU A 345 7.98 5.59 1.95
CA LEU A 345 7.68 4.20 2.29
C LEU A 345 6.25 3.77 1.90
N GLY A 346 5.52 4.55 1.11
CA GLY A 346 4.16 4.21 0.66
C GLY A 346 4.11 2.97 -0.23
N PHE A 347 5.23 2.59 -0.85
CA PHE A 347 5.40 1.32 -1.56
C PHE A 347 6.15 0.26 -0.74
N GLY A 348 6.32 0.46 0.56
CA GLY A 348 7.14 -0.40 1.41
C GLY A 348 8.64 -0.23 1.17
N PHE A 349 9.44 -1.18 1.70
CA PHE A 349 10.89 -1.21 1.57
C PHE A 349 11.43 -2.65 1.75
N GLY A 350 12.66 -2.93 1.27
CA GLY A 350 13.32 -4.23 1.44
C GLY A 350 12.73 -5.31 0.54
N ALA A 351 12.74 -6.56 1.03
CA ALA A 351 12.30 -7.73 0.25
C ALA A 351 10.86 -7.60 -0.25
N HIS A 352 9.98 -7.01 0.54
CA HIS A 352 8.56 -6.83 0.26
C HIS A 352 8.19 -5.46 -0.37
N ILE A 353 9.12 -4.76 -0.99
CA ILE A 353 8.79 -3.54 -1.75
C ILE A 353 7.69 -3.85 -2.78
N CYS A 354 6.74 -2.94 -2.99
CA CYS A 354 5.58 -3.18 -3.85
C CYS A 354 5.98 -3.73 -5.24
N ALA A 355 5.38 -4.85 -5.64
CA ALA A 355 5.59 -5.45 -6.97
C ALA A 355 4.99 -4.60 -8.08
N GLY A 356 3.81 -4.01 -7.81
CA GLY A 356 3.03 -3.22 -8.76
C GLY A 356 3.44 -1.75 -8.86
N MET A 357 4.49 -1.31 -8.16
CA MET A 357 4.88 0.11 -8.08
C MET A 357 5.04 0.78 -9.47
N HIS A 358 5.63 0.08 -10.43
CA HIS A 358 5.85 0.63 -11.77
C HIS A 358 4.53 0.77 -12.54
N LEU A 359 3.62 -0.21 -12.41
CA LEU A 359 2.31 -0.16 -13.05
C LEU A 359 1.44 0.96 -12.44
N ALA A 360 1.36 1.04 -11.12
CA ALA A 360 0.59 2.11 -10.45
C ALA A 360 1.08 3.51 -10.84
N ARG A 361 2.40 3.69 -10.94
CA ARG A 361 2.98 4.95 -11.43
C ARG A 361 2.65 5.22 -12.89
N LEU A 362 2.69 4.19 -13.75
CA LEU A 362 2.38 4.32 -15.16
C LEU A 362 0.94 4.78 -15.37
N GLU A 363 -0.02 4.20 -14.65
CA GLU A 363 -1.43 4.61 -14.69
C GLU A 363 -1.64 6.06 -14.22
N MET A 364 -1.04 6.43 -13.08
CA MET A 364 -1.13 7.81 -12.57
C MET A 364 -0.45 8.82 -13.50
N ILE A 365 0.70 8.47 -14.10
CA ILE A 365 1.39 9.32 -15.07
C ILE A 365 0.52 9.55 -16.30
N ALA A 366 -0.09 8.50 -16.85
CA ALA A 366 -0.95 8.60 -18.02
C ALA A 366 -2.15 9.52 -17.76
N LEU A 367 -2.81 9.37 -16.61
CA LEU A 367 -3.92 10.25 -16.19
C LEU A 367 -3.48 11.71 -16.05
N LEU A 368 -2.37 11.98 -15.36
CA LEU A 368 -1.90 13.37 -15.20
C LEU A 368 -1.42 13.99 -16.50
N LYS A 369 -0.78 13.22 -17.39
CA LYS A 369 -0.41 13.69 -18.75
C LYS A 369 -1.65 14.09 -19.55
N ALA A 370 -2.73 13.31 -19.47
CA ALA A 370 -3.98 13.61 -20.14
C ALA A 370 -4.71 14.82 -19.53
N LEU A 371 -4.71 14.95 -18.20
CA LEU A 371 -5.36 16.04 -17.48
C LEU A 371 -4.64 17.40 -17.62
N ALA A 372 -3.30 17.41 -17.60
CA ALA A 372 -2.53 18.65 -17.52
C ALA A 372 -2.78 19.65 -18.67
N PRO A 373 -2.94 19.26 -19.94
CA PRO A 373 -3.27 20.20 -21.00
C PRO A 373 -4.74 20.64 -21.03
N ARG A 374 -5.67 19.86 -20.41
CA ARG A 374 -7.13 20.01 -20.53
C ARG A 374 -7.80 20.69 -19.33
N VAL A 375 -7.21 20.55 -18.13
CA VAL A 375 -7.80 21.01 -16.88
C VAL A 375 -6.96 22.13 -16.30
N ALA A 376 -7.50 23.34 -16.29
CA ALA A 376 -6.83 24.48 -15.67
C ALA A 376 -6.87 24.44 -14.14
N ARG A 377 -8.00 23.94 -13.58
CA ARG A 377 -8.24 23.89 -12.15
C ARG A 377 -9.23 22.78 -11.79
N PHE A 378 -9.04 22.18 -10.61
CA PHE A 378 -9.99 21.30 -9.95
C PHE A 378 -10.74 22.07 -8.85
N ASP A 379 -12.05 22.24 -9.00
CA ASP A 379 -12.92 22.72 -7.94
C ASP A 379 -13.49 21.49 -7.21
N LEU A 380 -13.10 21.30 -5.95
CA LEU A 380 -13.45 20.12 -5.17
C LEU A 380 -14.76 20.29 -4.41
N GLY A 381 -15.62 19.28 -4.45
CA GLY A 381 -16.72 19.10 -3.51
C GLY A 381 -16.22 18.47 -2.19
N GLU A 382 -17.17 18.13 -1.31
CA GLU A 382 -16.86 17.51 -0.02
C GLU A 382 -16.35 16.08 -0.20
N PRO A 383 -15.15 15.75 0.30
CA PRO A 383 -14.59 14.40 0.19
C PRO A 383 -15.24 13.44 1.17
N VAL A 384 -15.52 12.22 0.74
CA VAL A 384 -15.92 11.12 1.61
C VAL A 384 -14.75 10.15 1.75
N TRP A 385 -14.26 9.98 2.98
CA TRP A 385 -13.17 9.06 3.27
C TRP A 385 -13.67 7.62 3.43
N ALA A 386 -12.94 6.67 2.88
CA ALA A 386 -13.22 5.25 3.08
C ALA A 386 -12.82 4.83 4.51
N THR A 387 -13.66 4.00 5.12
CA THR A 387 -13.37 3.38 6.42
C THR A 387 -12.91 1.96 6.19
N ASN A 388 -11.60 1.70 6.38
CA ASN A 388 -10.98 0.39 6.22
C ASN A 388 -9.88 0.20 7.28
N ASN A 389 -9.69 -1.03 7.76
CA ASN A 389 -8.72 -1.34 8.83
C ASN A 389 -7.27 -1.09 8.43
N VAL A 390 -6.92 -1.18 7.15
CA VAL A 390 -5.53 -1.06 6.65
C VAL A 390 -5.38 0.04 5.63
N LEU A 391 -6.40 0.23 4.78
CA LEU A 391 -6.35 1.22 3.71
C LEU A 391 -6.73 2.62 4.20
N ARG A 392 -6.16 3.61 3.55
CA ARG A 392 -6.58 5.01 3.62
C ARG A 392 -6.75 5.56 2.21
N GLY A 393 -7.89 6.16 1.97
CA GLY A 393 -8.21 6.79 0.70
C GLY A 393 -9.62 7.35 0.68
N LEU A 394 -10.01 7.90 -0.45
CA LEU A 394 -11.32 8.50 -0.66
C LEU A 394 -12.30 7.46 -1.21
N ALA A 395 -13.50 7.41 -0.65
CA ALA A 395 -14.63 6.65 -1.19
C ALA A 395 -15.37 7.43 -2.28
N SER A 396 -15.38 8.78 -2.20
CA SER A 396 -15.94 9.68 -3.20
C SER A 396 -15.28 11.05 -3.11
N LEU A 397 -15.09 11.69 -4.24
CA LEU A 397 -14.62 13.06 -4.35
C LEU A 397 -15.27 13.75 -5.56
N PRO A 398 -16.35 14.51 -5.36
CA PRO A 398 -16.94 15.31 -6.43
C PRO A 398 -15.95 16.37 -6.92
N VAL A 399 -15.79 16.49 -8.23
CA VAL A 399 -14.88 17.45 -8.86
C VAL A 399 -15.58 18.14 -10.01
N THR A 400 -15.43 19.46 -10.10
CA THR A 400 -15.72 20.23 -11.31
C THR A 400 -14.41 20.73 -11.90
N VAL A 401 -14.22 20.55 -13.20
CA VAL A 401 -13.00 20.97 -13.92
C VAL A 401 -13.24 22.24 -14.71
N ARG A 402 -12.21 23.08 -14.79
CA ARG A 402 -12.21 24.31 -15.58
C ARG A 402 -11.00 24.34 -16.47
#